data_348c350ef86a8ad8f0a7335ebd6eec88
#
_entry.id   348c350ef86a8ad8f0a7335ebd6eec88
#
_cell.length_a   1.000
_cell.length_b   1.000
_cell.length_c   1.000
_cell.angle_alpha   90.00
_cell.angle_beta   90.00
_cell.angle_gamma   90.00
#
_symmetry.space_group_name_H-M   'P 1'
#
loop_
_entity.id
_entity.type
_entity.pdbx_description
1 polymer ?
#
loop_
_entity_poly.entity_id
_entity_poly.type
_entity_poly.pdbx_seq_one_letter_code
_entity_poly.pdbx_strand_id
1 'polypeptide(L)'
;MSVPHQRILAALALLLATTGAAPAREGRLYTPGAFDRLEVDGTAQVRVSQGDRDQVFVGGDEDAQRSVELQLKDNRLVLQPGGAWKFWKKGRIQVEVQMRQLRELTLSGASDIQVVGPIKSERLGVSISGAGTVRFDDLNAQALRFDISGAGDAQLAGQVGELALNVSGKGKLIAEQLRAARAQVEISGVANAQLWVTDRLTVSIAGVGSVDYWGRPEVTRSTSGLGSVNSLGDKR
;
A
#
# COMPACT_ATOMS: atom_id res chain seq x y z
N MET A 1 -6.10 -27.95 -82.58
CA MET A 1 -6.98 -27.75 -81.40
C MET A 1 -6.07 -27.50 -80.18
N SER A 2 -5.88 -26.21 -79.85
CA SER A 2 -4.98 -25.78 -78.78
C SER A 2 -5.78 -25.44 -77.53
N VAL A 3 -5.42 -26.00 -76.38
CA VAL A 3 -6.02 -25.73 -75.09
C VAL A 3 -5.14 -24.68 -74.36
N PRO A 4 -5.66 -23.55 -73.91
CA PRO A 4 -4.84 -22.56 -73.22
C PRO A 4 -4.66 -22.91 -71.70
N HIS A 5 -3.42 -22.82 -71.22
CA HIS A 5 -3.03 -23.00 -69.84
C HIS A 5 -3.38 -21.72 -69.04
N GLN A 6 -4.32 -21.84 -68.14
CA GLN A 6 -4.70 -20.78 -67.17
C GLN A 6 -3.72 -20.76 -65.99
N ARG A 7 -2.91 -19.72 -65.94
CA ARG A 7 -2.00 -19.47 -64.79
C ARG A 7 -2.79 -18.88 -63.64
N ILE A 8 -2.90 -19.62 -62.51
CA ILE A 8 -3.44 -19.13 -61.24
C ILE A 8 -2.31 -18.42 -60.52
N LEU A 9 -2.42 -17.08 -60.43
CA LEU A 9 -1.59 -16.26 -59.57
C LEU A 9 -2.16 -16.32 -58.12
N ALA A 10 -1.47 -17.04 -57.24
CA ALA A 10 -1.76 -17.02 -55.83
C ALA A 10 -1.17 -15.73 -55.21
N ALA A 11 -2.03 -14.80 -54.86
CA ALA A 11 -1.65 -13.61 -54.10
C ALA A 11 -1.42 -14.00 -52.62
N LEU A 12 -0.16 -14.03 -52.20
CA LEU A 12 0.22 -14.22 -50.81
C LEU A 12 0.01 -12.89 -50.07
N ALA A 13 -1.08 -12.76 -49.30
CA ALA A 13 -1.32 -11.62 -48.44
C ALA A 13 -0.44 -11.76 -47.20
N LEU A 14 0.63 -10.97 -47.13
CA LEU A 14 1.50 -10.84 -45.96
C LEU A 14 0.79 -10.01 -44.92
N LEU A 15 0.18 -10.65 -43.91
CA LEU A 15 -0.34 -9.98 -42.72
C LEU A 15 0.85 -9.50 -41.86
N LEU A 16 1.18 -8.24 -42.00
CA LEU A 16 2.06 -7.53 -41.04
C LEU A 16 1.31 -7.36 -39.71
N ALA A 17 1.55 -8.28 -38.76
CA ALA A 17 1.16 -8.09 -37.39
C ALA A 17 2.02 -6.96 -36.80
N THR A 18 1.47 -5.74 -36.72
CA THR A 18 2.05 -4.66 -35.95
C THR A 18 1.90 -5.01 -34.47
N THR A 19 2.91 -5.66 -33.89
CA THR A 19 3.05 -5.75 -32.45
C THR A 19 3.28 -4.32 -31.95
N GLY A 20 2.23 -3.70 -31.43
CA GLY A 20 2.32 -2.43 -30.73
C GLY A 20 3.21 -2.62 -29.50
N ALA A 21 4.49 -2.29 -29.63
CA ALA A 21 5.36 -2.19 -28.48
C ALA A 21 4.79 -1.08 -27.58
N ALA A 22 4.33 -1.44 -26.38
CA ALA A 22 4.03 -0.46 -25.38
C ALA A 22 5.28 0.41 -25.18
N PRO A 23 5.14 1.75 -25.03
CA PRO A 23 6.30 2.61 -24.85
C PRO A 23 7.12 2.10 -23.67
N ALA A 24 8.41 1.86 -23.90
CA ALA A 24 9.32 1.44 -22.85
C ALA A 24 9.28 2.51 -21.75
N ARG A 25 8.87 2.11 -20.53
CA ARG A 25 8.86 3.02 -19.38
C ARG A 25 10.29 3.42 -19.10
N GLU A 26 10.56 4.72 -19.11
CA GLU A 26 11.85 5.26 -18.68
C GLU A 26 12.03 4.99 -17.18
N GLY A 27 13.16 4.37 -16.83
CA GLY A 27 13.43 3.98 -15.44
C GLY A 27 14.45 2.85 -15.33
N ARG A 28 14.78 2.48 -14.10
CA ARG A 28 15.75 1.43 -13.80
C ARG A 28 15.17 0.37 -12.88
N LEU A 29 15.41 -0.89 -13.23
CA LEU A 29 15.06 -2.04 -12.42
C LEU A 29 16.25 -2.45 -11.55
N TYR A 30 15.98 -2.66 -10.26
CA TYR A 30 16.92 -3.13 -9.26
C TYR A 30 16.45 -4.46 -8.68
N THR A 31 17.39 -5.36 -8.39
CA THR A 31 17.17 -6.64 -7.71
C THR A 31 18.04 -6.71 -6.46
N PRO A 32 17.64 -6.06 -5.36
CA PRO A 32 18.50 -5.88 -4.18
C PRO A 32 18.77 -7.18 -3.42
N GLY A 33 17.96 -8.21 -3.63
CA GLY A 33 17.97 -9.47 -2.88
C GLY A 33 16.63 -9.73 -2.22
N ALA A 34 16.52 -10.73 -1.37
CA ALA A 34 15.28 -11.09 -0.68
C ALA A 34 14.99 -10.10 0.45
N PHE A 35 13.72 -9.62 0.51
CA PHE A 35 13.23 -8.78 1.60
C PHE A 35 11.74 -9.04 1.87
N ASP A 36 11.34 -8.86 3.11
CA ASP A 36 9.95 -8.99 3.58
C ASP A 36 9.49 -7.76 4.38
N ARG A 37 10.36 -6.75 4.51
CA ARG A 37 10.11 -5.48 5.18
C ARG A 37 10.48 -4.34 4.24
N LEU A 38 9.62 -3.34 4.18
CA LEU A 38 9.82 -2.14 3.37
C LEU A 38 9.75 -0.90 4.26
N GLU A 39 10.76 -0.08 4.18
CA GLU A 39 10.79 1.23 4.83
C GLU A 39 10.95 2.32 3.77
N VAL A 40 10.10 3.32 3.84
CA VAL A 40 10.11 4.48 2.94
C VAL A 40 10.45 5.72 3.75
N ASP A 41 11.65 6.23 3.55
CA ASP A 41 12.13 7.50 4.09
C ASP A 41 12.29 8.51 2.95
N GLY A 42 11.77 9.72 3.13
CA GLY A 42 11.78 10.75 2.09
C GLY A 42 10.41 11.02 1.51
N THR A 43 10.38 11.58 0.27
CA THR A 43 9.15 11.97 -0.41
C THR A 43 9.04 11.23 -1.73
N ALA A 44 8.14 10.24 -1.83
CA ALA A 44 7.96 9.43 -3.02
C ALA A 44 6.49 9.01 -3.19
N GLN A 45 6.13 8.62 -4.41
CA GLN A 45 4.96 7.82 -4.67
C GLN A 45 5.41 6.36 -4.83
N VAL A 46 5.05 5.53 -3.88
CA VAL A 46 5.47 4.14 -3.86
C VAL A 46 4.28 3.24 -4.13
N ARG A 47 4.39 2.42 -5.16
CA ARG A 47 3.44 1.37 -5.46
C ARG A 47 4.03 0.03 -5.06
N VAL A 48 3.37 -0.68 -4.17
CA VAL A 48 3.80 -1.98 -3.66
C VAL A 48 2.86 -3.06 -4.18
N SER A 49 3.41 -4.18 -4.61
CA SER A 49 2.64 -5.36 -5.02
C SER A 49 3.28 -6.64 -4.50
N GLN A 50 2.47 -7.65 -4.23
CA GLN A 50 2.98 -8.98 -3.93
C GLN A 50 3.05 -9.81 -5.22
N GLY A 51 4.17 -10.53 -5.40
CA GLY A 51 4.41 -11.33 -6.60
C GLY A 51 5.47 -12.40 -6.35
N ASP A 52 6.08 -12.89 -7.40
CA ASP A 52 7.06 -13.99 -7.39
C ASP A 52 8.52 -13.53 -7.23
N ARG A 53 8.76 -12.22 -7.25
CA ARG A 53 10.10 -11.63 -7.25
C ARG A 53 10.22 -10.50 -6.24
N ASP A 54 11.46 -10.29 -5.78
CA ASP A 54 11.85 -9.15 -4.98
C ASP A 54 12.61 -8.17 -5.88
N GLN A 55 11.94 -7.10 -6.31
CA GLN A 55 12.49 -6.14 -7.25
C GLN A 55 11.92 -4.74 -7.03
N VAL A 56 12.67 -3.73 -7.45
CA VAL A 56 12.30 -2.32 -7.35
C VAL A 56 12.52 -1.65 -8.70
N PHE A 57 11.50 -1.02 -9.23
CA PHE A 57 11.60 -0.16 -10.40
C PHE A 57 11.52 1.31 -9.98
N VAL A 58 12.52 2.09 -10.33
CA VAL A 58 12.53 3.53 -10.13
C VAL A 58 12.29 4.19 -11.47
N GLY A 59 11.12 4.83 -11.61
CA GLY A 59 10.70 5.52 -12.84
C GLY A 59 11.31 6.90 -12.94
N GLY A 60 11.58 7.34 -14.18
CA GLY A 60 12.09 8.64 -14.53
C GLY A 60 13.49 8.60 -15.16
N ASP A 61 14.03 9.79 -15.43
CA ASP A 61 15.35 9.99 -16.01
C ASP A 61 16.48 9.59 -15.03
N GLU A 62 17.73 9.69 -15.47
CA GLU A 62 18.89 9.34 -14.65
C GLU A 62 18.99 10.17 -13.36
N ASP A 63 18.51 11.41 -13.36
CA ASP A 63 18.54 12.26 -12.15
C ASP A 63 17.50 11.78 -11.14
N ALA A 64 16.31 11.37 -11.58
CA ALA A 64 15.30 10.73 -10.75
C ALA A 64 15.83 9.41 -10.16
N GLN A 65 16.49 8.59 -10.97
CA GLN A 65 17.06 7.31 -10.53
C GLN A 65 18.19 7.50 -9.49
N ARG A 66 19.04 8.51 -9.65
CA ARG A 66 20.10 8.86 -8.69
C ARG A 66 19.60 9.50 -7.40
N SER A 67 18.37 9.98 -7.40
CA SER A 67 17.76 10.61 -6.22
C SER A 67 17.18 9.63 -5.21
N VAL A 68 17.12 8.34 -5.56
CA VAL A 68 16.67 7.25 -4.68
C VAL A 68 17.84 6.33 -4.39
N GLU A 69 18.11 6.12 -3.11
CA GLU A 69 19.07 5.13 -2.63
C GLU A 69 18.32 3.94 -2.04
N LEU A 70 18.75 2.74 -2.40
CA LEU A 70 18.21 1.48 -1.94
C LEU A 70 19.22 0.81 -1.01
N GLN A 71 18.84 0.59 0.24
CA GLN A 71 19.66 -0.13 1.19
C GLN A 71 18.94 -1.39 1.65
N LEU A 72 19.58 -2.56 1.51
CA LEU A 72 19.07 -3.82 2.04
C LEU A 72 19.85 -4.21 3.27
N LYS A 73 19.16 -4.35 4.41
CA LYS A 73 19.74 -4.81 5.66
C LYS A 73 18.73 -5.69 6.41
N ASP A 74 19.15 -6.87 6.83
CA ASP A 74 18.32 -7.79 7.65
C ASP A 74 16.94 -8.05 7.06
N ASN A 75 16.83 -8.32 5.75
CA ASN A 75 15.60 -8.49 4.99
C ASN A 75 14.69 -7.24 4.97
N ARG A 76 15.19 -6.09 5.37
CA ARG A 76 14.52 -4.80 5.28
C ARG A 76 15.10 -4.00 4.12
N LEU A 77 14.28 -3.65 3.16
CA LEU A 77 14.62 -2.71 2.10
C LEU A 77 14.24 -1.30 2.54
N VAL A 78 15.22 -0.41 2.59
CA VAL A 78 15.03 1.01 2.88
C VAL A 78 15.13 1.79 1.58
N LEU A 79 14.08 2.54 1.25
CA LEU A 79 14.06 3.54 0.20
C LEU A 79 14.32 4.90 0.84
N GLN A 80 15.46 5.49 0.54
CA GLN A 80 15.84 6.77 1.13
C GLN A 80 16.33 7.77 0.08
N PRO A 81 16.33 9.09 0.39
CA PRO A 81 16.87 10.09 -0.51
C PRO A 81 18.34 9.85 -0.79
N GLY A 82 18.73 9.80 -2.08
CA GLY A 82 20.12 9.70 -2.51
C GLY A 82 20.86 11.05 -2.42
N GLY A 83 22.19 11.03 -2.60
CA GLY A 83 23.09 12.19 -2.39
C GLY A 83 22.82 13.45 -3.23
N ALA A 84 21.91 13.40 -4.21
CA ALA A 84 21.49 14.52 -5.04
C ALA A 84 20.24 15.26 -4.51
N TRP A 85 19.99 15.24 -3.21
CA TRP A 85 18.87 15.89 -2.51
C TRP A 85 18.46 17.28 -3.02
N LYS A 86 19.38 18.04 -3.63
CA LYS A 86 19.12 19.41 -4.12
C LYS A 86 18.17 19.49 -5.33
N PHE A 87 17.84 18.37 -5.97
CA PHE A 87 17.07 18.34 -7.22
C PHE A 87 15.61 17.93 -7.09
N TRP A 88 15.08 17.71 -5.89
CA TRP A 88 13.68 17.38 -5.63
C TRP A 88 12.67 18.49 -6.01
N LYS A 89 13.06 19.41 -6.86
CA LYS A 89 12.22 20.57 -7.22
C LYS A 89 11.15 20.30 -8.26
N LYS A 90 11.13 19.13 -8.92
CA LYS A 90 10.16 18.87 -10.01
C LYS A 90 9.66 17.43 -10.03
N GLY A 91 8.68 17.12 -9.20
CA GLY A 91 7.88 15.91 -9.34
C GLY A 91 8.11 14.87 -8.23
N ARG A 92 7.05 14.12 -7.92
CA ARG A 92 7.14 12.96 -7.03
C ARG A 92 7.78 11.82 -7.80
N ILE A 93 8.82 11.22 -7.22
CA ILE A 93 9.47 10.05 -7.79
C ILE A 93 8.49 8.88 -7.69
N GLN A 94 8.34 8.14 -8.78
CA GLN A 94 7.54 6.92 -8.81
C GLN A 94 8.45 5.72 -8.58
N VAL A 95 8.15 4.97 -7.52
CA VAL A 95 8.85 3.72 -7.19
C VAL A 95 7.84 2.60 -7.18
N GLU A 96 8.10 1.55 -7.96
CA GLU A 96 7.30 0.33 -7.94
C GLU A 96 8.12 -0.76 -7.26
N VAL A 97 7.56 -1.34 -6.19
CA VAL A 97 8.18 -2.43 -5.43
C VAL A 97 7.34 -3.68 -5.62
N GLN A 98 7.96 -4.74 -6.12
CA GLN A 98 7.38 -6.07 -6.07
C GLN A 98 8.13 -6.89 -5.05
N MET A 99 7.39 -7.62 -4.20
CA MET A 99 7.98 -8.46 -3.17
C MET A 99 7.17 -9.73 -2.97
N ARG A 100 7.84 -10.82 -2.59
CA ARG A 100 7.20 -12.12 -2.39
C ARG A 100 6.38 -12.18 -1.12
N GLN A 101 6.80 -11.47 -0.08
CA GLN A 101 6.11 -11.40 1.21
C GLN A 101 6.20 -9.97 1.74
N LEU A 102 5.10 -9.49 2.32
CA LEU A 102 5.05 -8.21 3.03
C LEU A 102 4.69 -8.48 4.49
N ARG A 103 5.66 -8.30 5.39
CA ARG A 103 5.49 -8.46 6.85
C ARG A 103 5.51 -7.13 7.59
N GLU A 104 6.22 -6.15 7.06
CA GLU A 104 6.33 -4.85 7.69
C GLU A 104 6.41 -3.75 6.61
N LEU A 105 5.66 -2.69 6.82
CA LEU A 105 5.68 -1.48 6.00
C LEU A 105 5.84 -0.27 6.92
N THR A 106 6.93 0.47 6.77
CA THR A 106 7.20 1.67 7.55
C THR A 106 7.27 2.89 6.66
N LEU A 107 6.54 3.94 7.01
CA LEU A 107 6.60 5.26 6.41
C LEU A 107 7.17 6.24 7.44
N SER A 108 8.43 6.66 7.25
CA SER A 108 9.12 7.63 8.10
C SER A 108 9.23 9.03 7.48
N GLY A 109 9.14 9.11 6.15
CA GLY A 109 9.17 10.36 5.39
C GLY A 109 7.79 10.98 5.13
N ALA A 110 7.68 11.69 4.00
CA ALA A 110 6.43 12.32 3.52
C ALA A 110 6.03 11.72 2.18
N SER A 111 5.52 10.49 2.20
CA SER A 111 5.26 9.69 1.00
C SER A 111 3.83 9.19 0.93
N ASP A 112 3.38 8.91 -0.29
CA ASP A 112 2.12 8.21 -0.53
C ASP A 112 2.44 6.78 -0.97
N ILE A 113 1.93 5.80 -0.21
CA ILE A 113 2.15 4.38 -0.48
C ILE A 113 0.82 3.75 -0.89
N GLN A 114 0.78 3.17 -2.09
CA GLN A 114 -0.34 2.37 -2.55
C GLN A 114 0.08 0.91 -2.67
N VAL A 115 -0.56 0.06 -1.90
CA VAL A 115 -0.38 -1.40 -1.96
C VAL A 115 -1.50 -1.96 -2.83
N VAL A 116 -1.14 -2.43 -4.02
CA VAL A 116 -2.08 -2.80 -5.08
C VAL A 116 -2.19 -4.31 -5.25
N GLY A 117 -3.39 -4.76 -5.59
CA GLY A 117 -3.70 -6.17 -5.78
C GLY A 117 -3.80 -6.94 -4.45
N PRO A 118 -3.97 -8.26 -4.53
CA PRO A 118 -4.14 -9.09 -3.35
C PRO A 118 -2.82 -9.23 -2.58
N ILE A 119 -2.84 -8.86 -1.31
CA ILE A 119 -1.75 -9.07 -0.36
C ILE A 119 -2.17 -10.15 0.64
N LYS A 120 -1.36 -11.21 0.75
CA LYS A 120 -1.56 -12.28 1.72
C LYS A 120 -0.43 -12.28 2.74
N SER A 121 -0.78 -12.20 4.02
CA SER A 121 0.17 -12.23 5.13
C SER A 121 -0.41 -12.93 6.35
N GLU A 122 0.41 -13.62 7.11
CA GLU A 122 -0.04 -14.10 8.43
C GLU A 122 -0.12 -12.93 9.40
N ARG A 123 0.95 -12.12 9.45
CA ARG A 123 1.05 -10.96 10.31
C ARG A 123 1.66 -9.80 9.52
N LEU A 124 0.96 -8.69 9.48
CA LEU A 124 1.42 -7.47 8.85
C LEU A 124 1.51 -6.35 9.88
N GLY A 125 2.68 -5.75 10.00
CA GLY A 125 2.89 -4.49 10.72
C GLY A 125 2.94 -3.33 9.74
N VAL A 126 2.19 -2.26 10.03
CA VAL A 126 2.25 -1.00 9.28
C VAL A 126 2.48 0.13 10.27
N SER A 127 3.48 0.96 10.01
CA SER A 127 3.82 2.09 10.87
C SER A 127 3.97 3.38 10.07
N ILE A 128 3.28 4.44 10.51
CA ILE A 128 3.41 5.79 9.98
C ILE A 128 3.96 6.69 11.08
N SER A 129 5.25 7.02 11.00
CA SER A 129 5.91 7.97 11.89
C SER A 129 6.13 9.34 11.23
N GLY A 130 6.12 9.39 9.91
CA GLY A 130 6.21 10.61 9.11
C GLY A 130 4.87 11.26 8.82
N ALA A 131 4.71 11.78 7.59
CA ALA A 131 3.48 12.36 7.08
C ALA A 131 3.15 11.74 5.73
N GLY A 132 1.89 11.36 5.50
CA GLY A 132 1.50 10.78 4.21
C GLY A 132 0.33 9.82 4.28
N THR A 133 0.15 9.09 3.20
CA THR A 133 -1.00 8.20 3.04
C THR A 133 -0.55 6.77 2.76
N VAL A 134 -1.22 5.81 3.40
CA VAL A 134 -1.06 4.38 3.10
C VAL A 134 -2.40 3.80 2.67
N ARG A 135 -2.44 3.18 1.51
CA ARG A 135 -3.64 2.54 0.97
C ARG A 135 -3.39 1.07 0.65
N PHE A 136 -4.27 0.20 1.13
CA PHE A 136 -4.34 -1.21 0.73
C PHE A 136 -5.64 -1.45 -0.04
N ASP A 137 -5.50 -1.94 -1.28
CA ASP A 137 -6.65 -2.20 -2.14
C ASP A 137 -7.32 -3.56 -1.85
N ASP A 138 -6.55 -4.57 -1.44
CA ASP A 138 -7.05 -5.91 -1.08
C ASP A 138 -6.06 -6.63 -0.14
N LEU A 139 -6.32 -6.56 1.16
CA LEU A 139 -5.51 -7.19 2.20
C LEU A 139 -6.20 -8.44 2.75
N ASN A 140 -5.49 -9.55 2.78
CA ASN A 140 -5.92 -10.77 3.47
C ASN A 140 -4.83 -11.17 4.48
N ALA A 141 -5.08 -10.93 5.78
CA ALA A 141 -4.13 -11.25 6.83
C ALA A 141 -4.82 -11.90 8.05
N GLN A 142 -4.08 -12.70 8.81
CA GLN A 142 -4.58 -13.19 10.10
C GLN A 142 -4.56 -12.07 11.14
N ALA A 143 -3.48 -11.27 11.17
CA ALA A 143 -3.35 -10.13 12.06
C ALA A 143 -2.73 -8.93 11.34
N LEU A 144 -3.34 -7.76 11.56
CA LEU A 144 -2.84 -6.45 11.14
C LEU A 144 -2.60 -5.58 12.37
N ARG A 145 -1.37 -5.13 12.54
CA ARG A 145 -1.01 -4.07 13.48
C ARG A 145 -0.76 -2.78 12.69
N PHE A 146 -1.46 -1.71 13.06
CA PHE A 146 -1.37 -0.41 12.41
C PHE A 146 -1.08 0.69 13.44
N ASP A 147 0.09 1.29 13.34
CA ASP A 147 0.57 2.30 14.27
C ASP A 147 0.74 3.65 13.56
N ILE A 148 0.13 4.72 14.09
CA ILE A 148 0.28 6.10 13.61
C ILE A 148 0.83 6.95 14.76
N SER A 149 2.09 7.35 14.66
CA SER A 149 2.72 8.29 15.60
C SER A 149 2.95 9.67 14.99
N GLY A 150 2.99 9.78 13.67
CA GLY A 150 3.11 11.00 12.89
C GLY A 150 1.78 11.64 12.53
N ALA A 151 1.70 12.18 11.31
CA ALA A 151 0.50 12.74 10.70
C ALA A 151 0.18 11.97 9.42
N GLY A 152 -0.75 11.03 9.48
CA GLY A 152 -1.01 10.16 8.34
C GLY A 152 -2.42 9.65 8.25
N ASP A 153 -2.84 9.43 7.00
CA ASP A 153 -4.13 8.84 6.70
C ASP A 153 -3.95 7.43 6.13
N ALA A 154 -4.91 6.56 6.42
CA ALA A 154 -4.91 5.22 5.87
C ALA A 154 -6.28 4.85 5.29
N GLN A 155 -6.26 4.11 4.18
CA GLN A 155 -7.42 3.48 3.60
C GLN A 155 -7.16 1.99 3.40
N LEU A 156 -7.99 1.15 4.00
CA LEU A 156 -7.80 -0.29 4.02
C LEU A 156 -9.04 -1.01 3.48
N ALA A 157 -8.82 -1.96 2.57
CA ALA A 157 -9.85 -2.87 2.08
C ALA A 157 -9.36 -4.32 2.15
N GLY A 158 -10.31 -5.28 2.28
CA GLY A 158 -10.03 -6.70 2.34
C GLY A 158 -10.57 -7.39 3.59
N GLN A 159 -9.79 -8.29 4.18
CA GLN A 159 -10.21 -9.08 5.33
C GLN A 159 -9.04 -9.36 6.29
N VAL A 160 -9.29 -9.23 7.60
CA VAL A 160 -8.33 -9.61 8.64
C VAL A 160 -9.02 -10.35 9.79
N GLY A 161 -8.30 -11.26 10.44
CA GLY A 161 -8.77 -11.89 11.67
C GLY A 161 -8.75 -10.92 12.85
N GLU A 162 -7.62 -10.23 13.02
CA GLU A 162 -7.38 -9.28 14.10
C GLU A 162 -6.82 -7.96 13.57
N LEU A 163 -7.37 -6.86 14.02
CA LEU A 163 -6.88 -5.50 13.79
C LEU A 163 -6.47 -4.87 15.12
N ALA A 164 -5.21 -4.49 15.25
CA ALA A 164 -4.72 -3.64 16.34
C ALA A 164 -4.36 -2.26 15.75
N LEU A 165 -5.10 -1.21 16.11
CA LEU A 165 -4.87 0.16 15.69
C LEU A 165 -4.41 1.02 16.86
N ASN A 166 -3.25 1.65 16.77
CA ASN A 166 -2.74 2.58 17.75
C ASN A 166 -2.47 3.95 17.10
N VAL A 167 -3.07 4.99 17.62
CA VAL A 167 -2.86 6.36 17.14
C VAL A 167 -2.43 7.25 18.30
N SER A 168 -1.16 7.63 18.31
CA SER A 168 -0.61 8.63 19.23
C SER A 168 -0.41 9.99 18.56
N GLY A 169 -0.35 10.05 17.24
CA GLY A 169 -0.23 11.23 16.42
C GLY A 169 -1.57 11.81 15.98
N LYS A 170 -1.64 12.18 14.69
CA LYS A 170 -2.84 12.72 14.06
C LYS A 170 -3.17 11.91 12.80
N GLY A 171 -4.42 11.46 12.64
CA GLY A 171 -4.74 10.68 11.47
C GLY A 171 -6.19 10.31 11.29
N LYS A 172 -6.46 9.80 10.07
CA LYS A 172 -7.74 9.24 9.70
C LYS A 172 -7.56 7.84 9.16
N LEU A 173 -8.28 6.87 9.75
CA LEU A 173 -8.34 5.51 9.23
C LEU A 173 -9.70 5.24 8.59
N ILE A 174 -9.71 4.95 7.30
CA ILE A 174 -10.89 4.49 6.56
C ILE A 174 -10.73 2.98 6.31
N ALA A 175 -11.32 2.16 7.15
CA ALA A 175 -11.30 0.71 7.07
C ALA A 175 -12.71 0.11 7.00
N GLU A 176 -13.65 0.86 6.47
CA GLU A 176 -15.02 0.39 6.26
C GLU A 176 -15.13 -0.73 5.23
N GLN A 177 -14.13 -0.88 4.35
CA GLN A 177 -14.03 -1.98 3.38
C GLN A 177 -13.10 -3.10 3.85
N LEU A 178 -12.53 -3.00 5.06
CA LEU A 178 -11.73 -4.04 5.69
C LEU A 178 -12.59 -4.79 6.72
N ARG A 179 -12.98 -6.02 6.42
CA ARG A 179 -13.70 -6.85 7.37
C ARG A 179 -12.74 -7.40 8.42
N ALA A 180 -12.88 -7.00 9.68
CA ALA A 180 -12.15 -7.52 10.81
C ALA A 180 -13.05 -8.38 11.71
N ALA A 181 -12.58 -9.56 12.12
CA ALA A 181 -13.31 -10.34 13.10
C ALA A 181 -13.20 -9.66 14.48
N ARG A 182 -11.99 -9.32 14.89
CA ARG A 182 -11.73 -8.62 16.16
C ARG A 182 -10.93 -7.34 15.88
N ALA A 183 -11.26 -6.26 16.59
CA ALA A 183 -10.52 -5.00 16.52
C ALA A 183 -10.23 -4.44 17.92
N GLN A 184 -9.00 -4.01 18.13
CA GLN A 184 -8.56 -3.22 19.27
C GLN A 184 -8.09 -1.86 18.76
N VAL A 185 -8.63 -0.77 19.31
CA VAL A 185 -8.36 0.59 18.89
C VAL A 185 -7.93 1.41 20.11
N GLU A 186 -6.76 2.01 20.02
CA GLU A 186 -6.21 2.91 21.03
C GLU A 186 -5.91 4.28 20.41
N ILE A 187 -6.57 5.32 20.89
CA ILE A 187 -6.38 6.70 20.42
C ILE A 187 -5.93 7.56 21.61
N SER A 188 -4.66 7.95 21.62
CA SER A 188 -4.11 8.92 22.56
C SER A 188 -3.83 10.29 21.91
N GLY A 189 -3.84 10.36 20.58
CA GLY A 189 -3.69 11.57 19.78
C GLY A 189 -5.02 12.17 19.33
N VAL A 190 -5.05 12.60 18.05
CA VAL A 190 -6.24 13.14 17.38
C VAL A 190 -6.58 12.29 16.17
N ALA A 191 -7.65 11.49 16.25
CA ALA A 191 -7.95 10.56 15.15
C ALA A 191 -9.43 10.27 14.98
N ASN A 192 -9.77 9.94 13.71
CA ASN A 192 -11.08 9.37 13.37
C ASN A 192 -10.86 8.03 12.67
N ALA A 193 -11.57 7.00 13.13
CA ALA A 193 -11.50 5.66 12.57
C ALA A 193 -12.89 5.19 12.12
N GLN A 194 -12.97 4.64 10.91
CA GLN A 194 -14.15 3.99 10.38
C GLN A 194 -13.84 2.52 10.15
N LEU A 195 -14.56 1.62 10.82
CA LEU A 195 -14.22 0.19 10.92
C LEU A 195 -15.41 -0.70 10.54
N TRP A 196 -15.13 -1.88 10.04
CA TRP A 196 -16.12 -2.95 9.92
C TRP A 196 -15.67 -4.15 10.76
N VAL A 197 -16.38 -4.38 11.89
CA VAL A 197 -16.00 -5.41 12.88
C VAL A 197 -17.18 -6.35 13.11
N THR A 198 -16.92 -7.68 13.17
CA THR A 198 -18.00 -8.67 13.26
C THR A 198 -18.17 -9.26 14.66
N ASP A 199 -17.08 -9.53 15.40
CA ASP A 199 -17.14 -10.35 16.62
C ASP A 199 -16.86 -9.54 17.90
N ARG A 200 -15.75 -8.81 17.96
CA ARG A 200 -15.36 -8.02 19.14
C ARG A 200 -14.67 -6.72 18.76
N LEU A 201 -15.09 -5.63 19.41
CA LEU A 201 -14.49 -4.31 19.28
C LEU A 201 -14.13 -3.77 20.67
N THR A 202 -12.83 -3.54 20.89
CA THR A 202 -12.34 -2.87 22.10
C THR A 202 -11.80 -1.51 21.70
N VAL A 203 -12.28 -0.43 22.32
CA VAL A 203 -11.89 0.95 22.03
C VAL A 203 -11.46 1.66 23.29
N SER A 204 -10.28 2.27 23.24
CA SER A 204 -9.75 3.18 24.27
C SER A 204 -9.43 4.53 23.66
N ILE A 205 -10.06 5.61 24.13
CA ILE A 205 -9.83 6.98 23.66
C ILE A 205 -9.41 7.84 24.87
N ALA A 206 -8.12 8.19 24.92
CA ALA A 206 -7.56 9.15 25.86
C ALA A 206 -7.30 10.52 25.21
N GLY A 207 -7.34 10.61 23.90
CA GLY A 207 -7.17 11.81 23.09
C GLY A 207 -8.48 12.45 22.63
N VAL A 208 -8.50 12.92 21.39
CA VAL A 208 -9.66 13.53 20.72
C VAL A 208 -10.00 12.77 19.46
N GLY A 209 -11.26 12.36 19.29
CA GLY A 209 -11.65 11.70 18.03
C GLY A 209 -12.88 10.83 18.12
N SER A 210 -13.15 10.12 17.00
CA SER A 210 -14.27 9.21 16.92
C SER A 210 -13.89 7.86 16.35
N VAL A 211 -14.61 6.83 16.81
CA VAL A 211 -14.59 5.50 16.22
C VAL A 211 -16.00 5.16 15.77
N ASP A 212 -16.21 5.15 14.45
CA ASP A 212 -17.47 4.77 13.84
C ASP A 212 -17.36 3.35 13.30
N TYR A 213 -18.31 2.47 13.59
CA TYR A 213 -18.18 1.08 13.18
C TYR A 213 -19.47 0.49 12.62
N TRP A 214 -19.33 -0.40 11.65
CA TRP A 214 -20.35 -1.30 11.12
C TRP A 214 -20.21 -2.69 11.71
N GLY A 215 -21.32 -3.44 11.73
CA GLY A 215 -21.43 -4.79 12.24
C GLY A 215 -22.09 -4.85 13.62
N ARG A 216 -22.10 -6.05 14.20
CA ARG A 216 -22.70 -6.31 15.53
C ARG A 216 -21.69 -6.96 16.49
N PRO A 217 -20.49 -6.36 16.68
CA PRO A 217 -19.53 -6.91 17.61
C PRO A 217 -19.98 -6.75 19.07
N GLU A 218 -19.41 -7.57 19.95
CA GLU A 218 -19.38 -7.26 21.39
C GLU A 218 -18.45 -6.06 21.58
N VAL A 219 -18.99 -4.95 22.16
CA VAL A 219 -18.23 -3.68 22.28
C VAL A 219 -17.83 -3.41 23.70
N THR A 220 -16.54 -3.25 23.94
CA THR A 220 -15.97 -2.70 25.18
C THR A 220 -15.35 -1.33 24.88
N ARG A 221 -15.76 -0.29 25.62
CA ARG A 221 -15.24 1.07 25.39
C ARG A 221 -14.79 1.72 26.70
N SER A 222 -13.70 2.47 26.61
CA SER A 222 -13.18 3.36 27.66
C SER A 222 -12.82 4.68 27.05
N THR A 223 -13.37 5.78 27.58
CA THR A 223 -13.10 7.13 27.05
C THR A 223 -12.78 8.04 28.23
N SER A 224 -11.55 8.55 28.27
CA SER A 224 -11.08 9.55 29.24
C SER A 224 -10.80 10.92 28.59
N GLY A 225 -10.85 11.00 27.26
CA GLY A 225 -10.68 12.21 26.44
C GLY A 225 -11.99 12.74 25.87
N LEU A 226 -11.86 13.51 24.77
CA LEU A 226 -12.99 14.03 23.98
C LEU A 226 -13.24 13.11 22.79
N GLY A 227 -13.96 12.03 23.03
CA GLY A 227 -14.17 11.03 21.99
C GLY A 227 -15.56 10.39 22.01
N SER A 228 -15.95 9.83 20.85
CA SER A 228 -17.18 9.08 20.68
C SER A 228 -16.94 7.73 20.00
N VAL A 229 -17.80 6.76 20.35
CA VAL A 229 -17.84 5.44 19.69
C VAL A 229 -19.27 5.22 19.22
N ASN A 230 -19.48 5.18 17.90
CA ASN A 230 -20.81 5.17 17.29
C ASN A 230 -21.00 3.92 16.43
N SER A 231 -22.16 3.23 16.60
CA SER A 231 -22.56 2.16 15.71
C SER A 231 -23.29 2.73 14.50
N LEU A 232 -22.86 2.30 13.31
CA LEU A 232 -23.51 2.65 12.04
C LEU A 232 -24.45 1.53 11.54
N GLY A 233 -24.66 0.50 12.35
CA GLY A 233 -25.53 -0.63 12.02
C GLY A 233 -24.84 -1.71 11.18
N ASP A 234 -25.65 -2.51 10.48
CA ASP A 234 -25.13 -3.59 9.65
C ASP A 234 -24.57 -3.05 8.34
N LYS A 235 -23.49 -3.64 7.87
CA LYS A 235 -22.98 -3.39 6.54
C LYS A 235 -23.82 -4.18 5.54
N ARG A 236 -24.47 -3.48 4.62
CA ARG A 236 -25.29 -4.05 3.53
C ARG A 236 -24.43 -4.37 2.31
#